data_7b8d27c3a07d512386468e605a9a8271
#
_entry.id   7b8d27c3a07d512386468e605a9a8271
#
_cell.length_a   1.000
_cell.length_b   1.000
_cell.length_c   1.000
_cell.angle_alpha   90.00
_cell.angle_beta   90.00
_cell.angle_gamma   90.00
#
_symmetry.space_group_name_H-M   'P 1'
#
loop_
_entity.id
_entity.type
_entity.pdbx_description
1 polymer ?
#
loop_
_entity_poly.entity_id
_entity_poly.type
_entity_poly.pdbx_seq_one_letter_code
_entity_poly.pdbx_strand_id
1 'polypeptide(L)'
;EQARKLEPRLLSMIIPSRWFSGGKGLDSFRELMLTDPRLRSIDDYLSAADVFPGVGLKGGVNYFLWDRDNPGECQVTTHFKDWPVSSTTRPLLEEGADVFIRFNEGLTILKKVAALERGDAESLALPENKRFDSLVSSRKPFGFTTLFKGSESESPGDVLVYQNGGQGYTPRESVESNVHLIDKWKIYIGRAAPGTGNRDTYPHRILSTPFVGEPGSISTETYLCIGPFKSKKQAESALSYLRCRLTRFLILLHKPSQDTTRRVYTFVPTQEWTGEWTDQDLYEKYGLSDEEIAVIERVVRPMNGTN
;
A
#
# COMPACT_ATOMS: atom_id res chain seq x y z
N GLU A 1 8.57 -20.72 14.91
CA GLU A 1 8.16 -22.06 14.45
C GLU A 1 8.65 -23.16 15.42
N GLN A 2 9.95 -23.19 15.80
CA GLN A 2 10.51 -24.27 16.64
C GLN A 2 9.79 -24.39 18.00
N ALA A 3 9.49 -23.26 18.66
CA ALA A 3 8.78 -23.27 19.94
C ALA A 3 7.37 -23.91 19.84
N ARG A 4 6.66 -23.75 18.72
CA ARG A 4 5.35 -24.40 18.49
C ARG A 4 5.47 -25.92 18.31
N LYS A 5 6.59 -26.39 17.74
CA LYS A 5 6.83 -27.85 17.58
C LYS A 5 6.98 -28.59 18.90
N LEU A 6 7.25 -27.86 19.99
CA LEU A 6 7.27 -28.42 21.34
C LEU A 6 5.87 -28.60 21.94
N GLU A 7 4.83 -28.17 21.21
CA GLU A 7 3.43 -28.24 21.60
C GLU A 7 3.14 -27.73 23.04
N PRO A 8 3.70 -26.57 23.44
CA PRO A 8 3.43 -26.04 24.77
C PRO A 8 1.91 -25.77 24.93
N ARG A 9 1.40 -25.77 26.15
CA ARG A 9 0.02 -25.34 26.40
C ARG A 9 -0.16 -23.85 26.05
N LEU A 10 0.77 -23.03 26.47
CA LEU A 10 0.82 -21.59 26.19
C LEU A 10 2.15 -21.20 25.61
N LEU A 11 2.12 -20.34 24.58
CA LEU A 11 3.34 -19.74 24.02
C LEU A 11 3.14 -18.22 23.88
N SER A 12 4.01 -17.45 24.53
CA SER A 12 4.07 -16.00 24.34
C SER A 12 5.47 -15.61 23.89
N MET A 13 5.55 -14.77 22.87
CA MET A 13 6.82 -14.29 22.32
C MET A 13 6.67 -12.85 21.81
N ILE A 14 7.76 -12.09 21.88
CA ILE A 14 7.90 -10.79 21.21
C ILE A 14 8.70 -11.03 19.93
N ILE A 15 8.16 -10.59 18.79
CA ILE A 15 8.80 -10.72 17.47
C ILE A 15 8.61 -9.46 16.63
N PRO A 16 9.50 -9.19 15.66
CA PRO A 16 9.29 -8.11 14.70
C PRO A 16 7.99 -8.29 13.91
N SER A 17 7.18 -7.22 13.73
CA SER A 17 5.88 -7.27 13.05
C SER A 17 5.96 -7.42 11.52
N ARG A 18 7.15 -7.52 10.94
CA ARG A 18 7.34 -7.66 9.48
C ARG A 18 6.65 -8.87 8.86
N TRP A 19 6.39 -9.92 9.63
CA TRP A 19 5.72 -11.10 9.14
C TRP A 19 4.26 -10.86 8.73
N PHE A 20 3.61 -9.83 9.25
CA PHE A 20 2.20 -9.49 8.94
C PHE A 20 1.94 -9.36 7.44
N SER A 21 2.90 -8.87 6.70
CA SER A 21 2.78 -8.63 5.26
C SER A 21 3.59 -9.62 4.40
N GLY A 22 4.35 -10.52 5.02
CA GLY A 22 5.17 -11.51 4.31
C GLY A 22 6.34 -10.93 3.52
N GLY A 23 6.78 -11.67 2.51
CA GLY A 23 7.95 -11.35 1.70
C GLY A 23 9.28 -11.68 2.40
N LYS A 24 10.37 -11.69 1.63
CA LYS A 24 11.72 -12.02 2.13
C LYS A 24 11.81 -13.35 2.90
N GLY A 25 11.06 -14.36 2.44
CA GLY A 25 11.04 -15.70 3.04
C GLY A 25 10.10 -15.84 4.24
N LEU A 26 9.25 -14.86 4.52
CA LEU A 26 8.29 -14.90 5.64
C LEU A 26 6.87 -15.33 5.24
N ASP A 27 6.63 -15.65 3.96
CA ASP A 27 5.28 -15.94 3.47
C ASP A 27 4.67 -17.17 4.13
N SER A 28 5.41 -18.28 4.22
CA SER A 28 4.96 -19.51 4.90
C SER A 28 4.74 -19.29 6.40
N PHE A 29 5.61 -18.49 7.06
CA PHE A 29 5.44 -18.14 8.46
C PHE A 29 4.20 -17.28 8.68
N ARG A 30 3.94 -16.32 7.81
CA ARG A 30 2.75 -15.49 7.84
C ARG A 30 1.48 -16.34 7.71
N GLU A 31 1.42 -17.16 6.68
CA GLU A 31 0.27 -18.05 6.47
C GLU A 31 0.00 -18.92 7.69
N LEU A 32 1.06 -19.55 8.22
CA LEU A 32 0.99 -20.37 9.41
C LEU A 32 0.42 -19.62 10.63
N MET A 33 0.80 -18.35 10.82
CA MET A 33 0.35 -17.55 11.97
C MET A 33 -1.06 -17.00 11.77
N LEU A 34 -1.40 -16.54 10.55
CA LEU A 34 -2.71 -15.94 10.29
C LEU A 34 -3.86 -16.94 10.23
N THR A 35 -3.56 -18.21 9.94
CA THR A 35 -4.57 -19.27 9.83
C THR A 35 -4.69 -20.14 11.09
N ASP A 36 -3.82 -19.95 12.09
CA ASP A 36 -3.87 -20.75 13.31
C ASP A 36 -4.86 -20.17 14.34
N PRO A 37 -6.02 -20.82 14.58
CA PRO A 37 -7.04 -20.32 15.51
C PRO A 37 -6.58 -20.33 16.98
N ARG A 38 -5.42 -20.91 17.29
CA ARG A 38 -4.82 -20.90 18.63
C ARG A 38 -4.04 -19.63 18.94
N LEU A 39 -3.87 -18.71 17.96
CA LEU A 39 -3.33 -17.38 18.18
C LEU A 39 -4.42 -16.48 18.75
N ARG A 40 -4.42 -16.29 20.08
CA ARG A 40 -5.54 -15.72 20.86
C ARG A 40 -5.43 -14.23 21.13
N SER A 41 -4.21 -13.70 21.17
CA SER A 41 -4.00 -12.25 21.25
C SER A 41 -2.76 -11.84 20.48
N ILE A 42 -2.84 -10.65 19.90
CA ILE A 42 -1.71 -9.91 19.33
C ILE A 42 -1.77 -8.49 19.88
N ASP A 43 -0.69 -8.07 20.49
CA ASP A 43 -0.43 -6.68 20.87
C ASP A 43 0.63 -6.13 19.92
N ASP A 44 0.22 -5.27 18.97
CA ASP A 44 1.06 -4.74 17.91
C ASP A 44 1.49 -3.30 18.21
N TYR A 45 2.78 -3.11 18.42
CA TYR A 45 3.41 -1.81 18.58
C TYR A 45 3.94 -1.34 17.22
N LEU A 46 3.33 -0.29 16.68
CA LEU A 46 3.70 0.27 15.37
C LEU A 46 5.14 0.81 15.36
N SER A 47 5.63 1.24 16.51
CA SER A 47 7.03 1.64 16.73
C SER A 47 7.72 0.71 17.72
N ALA A 48 8.80 0.08 17.29
CA ALA A 48 9.61 -0.75 18.19
C ALA A 48 10.23 0.05 19.35
N ALA A 49 10.47 1.34 19.16
CA ALA A 49 11.03 2.23 20.19
C ALA A 49 10.09 2.44 21.39
N ASP A 50 8.79 2.21 21.21
CA ASP A 50 7.81 2.32 22.29
C ASP A 50 7.93 1.16 23.30
N VAL A 51 8.53 0.03 22.88
CA VAL A 51 8.80 -1.16 23.72
C VAL A 51 10.29 -1.27 24.06
N PHE A 52 11.14 -1.00 23.09
CA PHE A 52 12.61 -1.13 23.22
C PHE A 52 13.28 0.19 22.84
N PRO A 53 13.43 1.13 23.79
CA PRO A 53 14.10 2.41 23.55
C PRO A 53 15.52 2.19 22.99
N GLY A 54 15.84 2.90 21.89
CA GLY A 54 17.15 2.79 21.22
C GLY A 54 17.27 1.66 20.20
N VAL A 55 16.27 0.80 20.05
CA VAL A 55 16.27 -0.27 19.04
C VAL A 55 15.55 0.19 17.78
N GLY A 56 16.27 0.27 16.67
CA GLY A 56 15.72 0.65 15.36
C GLY A 56 15.21 -0.55 14.55
N LEU A 57 14.03 -1.10 14.89
CA LEU A 57 13.36 -2.14 14.11
C LEU A 57 12.27 -1.50 13.22
N LYS A 58 12.41 -1.67 11.91
CA LYS A 58 11.41 -1.22 10.93
C LYS A 58 10.15 -2.07 10.99
N GLY A 59 8.99 -1.41 10.99
CA GLY A 59 7.69 -2.07 10.96
C GLY A 59 7.15 -2.46 12.33
N GLY A 60 7.84 -2.06 13.42
CA GLY A 60 7.39 -2.31 14.77
C GLY A 60 7.63 -3.72 15.29
N VAL A 61 7.08 -3.99 16.45
CA VAL A 61 7.15 -5.30 17.14
C VAL A 61 5.76 -5.69 17.60
N ASN A 62 5.52 -6.98 17.72
CA ASN A 62 4.33 -7.49 18.37
C ASN A 62 4.69 -8.56 19.39
N TYR A 63 3.90 -8.67 20.43
CA TYR A 63 3.84 -9.89 21.20
C TYR A 63 2.49 -10.57 21.02
N PHE A 64 2.49 -11.89 21.18
CA PHE A 64 1.29 -12.68 20.99
C PHE A 64 1.16 -13.74 22.08
N LEU A 65 -0.07 -14.16 22.30
CA LEU A 65 -0.42 -15.35 23.07
C LEU A 65 -1.00 -16.39 22.14
N TRP A 66 -0.37 -17.55 22.09
CA TRP A 66 -0.86 -18.75 21.47
C TRP A 66 -1.27 -19.73 22.56
N ASP A 67 -2.53 -20.23 22.51
CA ASP A 67 -3.11 -21.16 23.49
C ASP A 67 -3.59 -22.41 22.75
N ARG A 68 -2.89 -23.52 23.01
CA ARG A 68 -3.19 -24.81 22.36
C ARG A 68 -4.59 -25.28 22.62
N ASP A 69 -5.09 -25.08 23.82
CA ASP A 69 -6.31 -25.71 24.33
C ASP A 69 -7.55 -24.84 24.15
N ASN A 70 -7.40 -23.58 23.73
CA ASN A 70 -8.50 -22.62 23.53
C ASN A 70 -8.43 -21.96 22.13
N PRO A 71 -8.76 -22.68 21.04
CA PRO A 71 -8.84 -22.06 19.71
C PRO A 71 -10.03 -21.10 19.61
N GLY A 72 -9.90 -20.07 18.75
CA GLY A 72 -10.96 -19.09 18.50
C GLY A 72 -10.41 -17.83 17.84
N GLU A 73 -11.21 -16.77 17.77
CA GLU A 73 -10.80 -15.48 17.25
C GLU A 73 -9.69 -14.84 18.10
N CYS A 74 -8.91 -13.97 17.48
CA CYS A 74 -7.78 -13.30 18.11
C CYS A 74 -8.16 -11.90 18.58
N GLN A 75 -7.83 -11.56 19.82
CA GLN A 75 -7.86 -10.16 20.27
C GLN A 75 -6.67 -9.42 19.66
N VAL A 76 -6.94 -8.44 18.80
CA VAL A 76 -5.94 -7.61 18.14
C VAL A 76 -5.93 -6.24 18.80
N THR A 77 -4.81 -5.88 19.41
CA THR A 77 -4.61 -4.60 20.09
C THR A 77 -3.48 -3.85 19.40
N THR A 78 -3.75 -2.61 18.97
CA THR A 78 -2.75 -1.74 18.29
C THR A 78 -2.34 -0.62 19.23
N HIS A 79 -1.02 -0.45 19.38
CA HIS A 79 -0.40 0.56 20.23
C HIS A 79 0.49 1.48 19.41
N PHE A 80 0.41 2.78 19.65
CA PHE A 80 1.34 3.76 19.12
C PHE A 80 1.37 5.02 19.99
N LYS A 81 2.45 5.20 20.76
CA LYS A 81 2.67 6.37 21.62
C LYS A 81 1.41 6.78 22.39
N ASP A 82 1.02 8.05 22.25
CA ASP A 82 -0.12 8.68 22.92
C ASP A 82 -1.46 8.47 22.18
N TRP A 83 -1.49 7.59 21.16
CA TRP A 83 -2.76 7.29 20.48
C TRP A 83 -3.66 6.46 21.38
N PRO A 84 -4.99 6.62 21.29
CA PRO A 84 -5.92 5.69 21.93
C PRO A 84 -5.59 4.24 21.53
N VAL A 85 -5.56 3.37 22.52
CA VAL A 85 -5.37 1.93 22.27
C VAL A 85 -6.62 1.39 21.58
N SER A 86 -6.44 0.76 20.44
CA SER A 86 -7.52 0.12 19.68
C SER A 86 -7.44 -1.38 19.88
N SER A 87 -8.54 -2.00 20.34
CA SER A 87 -8.59 -3.44 20.61
C SER A 87 -9.90 -4.04 20.10
N THR A 88 -9.81 -5.12 19.33
CA THR A 88 -10.98 -5.81 18.75
C THR A 88 -10.69 -7.30 18.64
N THR A 89 -11.67 -8.14 19.01
CA THR A 89 -11.61 -9.59 18.78
C THR A 89 -12.14 -9.90 17.40
N ARG A 90 -11.33 -10.53 16.56
CA ARG A 90 -11.62 -10.77 15.14
C ARG A 90 -10.75 -11.88 14.54
N PRO A 91 -11.11 -12.42 13.37
CA PRO A 91 -10.19 -13.24 12.60
C PRO A 91 -8.95 -12.40 12.20
N LEU A 92 -7.80 -13.05 12.10
CA LEU A 92 -6.55 -12.38 11.66
C LEU A 92 -6.51 -12.17 10.16
N LEU A 93 -7.19 -13.01 9.41
CA LEU A 93 -7.35 -12.89 7.97
C LEU A 93 -8.83 -12.72 7.67
N GLU A 94 -9.20 -11.53 7.20
CA GLU A 94 -10.57 -11.23 6.79
C GLU A 94 -10.87 -11.81 5.42
N GLU A 95 -12.13 -12.13 5.17
CA GLU A 95 -12.57 -12.66 3.87
C GLU A 95 -12.22 -11.67 2.74
N GLY A 96 -11.52 -12.16 1.72
CA GLY A 96 -11.04 -11.33 0.61
C GLY A 96 -9.79 -10.49 0.87
N ALA A 97 -9.18 -10.62 2.06
CA ALA A 97 -7.86 -10.06 2.33
C ALA A 97 -6.78 -11.14 2.23
N ASP A 98 -5.62 -10.76 1.69
CA ASP A 98 -4.42 -11.61 1.62
C ASP A 98 -3.29 -11.12 2.54
N VAL A 99 -3.61 -10.14 3.40
CA VAL A 99 -2.70 -9.54 4.38
C VAL A 99 -3.42 -9.30 5.70
N PHE A 100 -2.66 -9.26 6.78
CA PHE A 100 -3.16 -8.84 8.08
C PHE A 100 -3.36 -7.32 8.13
N ILE A 101 -4.58 -6.87 8.41
CA ILE A 101 -4.91 -5.45 8.56
C ILE A 101 -4.54 -5.00 9.97
N ARG A 102 -3.49 -4.19 10.10
CA ARG A 102 -2.93 -3.78 11.39
C ARG A 102 -3.82 -2.81 12.18
N PHE A 103 -4.55 -1.94 11.46
CA PHE A 103 -5.44 -0.95 12.06
C PHE A 103 -6.87 -1.50 12.14
N ASN A 104 -7.43 -1.61 13.34
CA ASN A 104 -8.81 -2.09 13.50
C ASN A 104 -9.80 -1.15 12.80
N GLU A 105 -9.60 0.17 12.90
CA GLU A 105 -10.40 1.18 12.20
C GLU A 105 -10.21 1.09 10.68
N GLY A 106 -9.03 0.69 10.23
CA GLY A 106 -8.76 0.42 8.82
C GLY A 106 -9.63 -0.70 8.25
N LEU A 107 -9.99 -1.67 9.08
CA LEU A 107 -10.90 -2.75 8.69
C LEU A 107 -12.33 -2.22 8.48
N THR A 108 -12.86 -1.37 9.36
CA THR A 108 -14.20 -0.79 9.19
C THR A 108 -14.27 0.09 7.94
N ILE A 109 -13.23 0.88 7.67
CA ILE A 109 -13.09 1.69 6.46
C ILE A 109 -13.08 0.80 5.21
N LEU A 110 -12.27 -0.27 5.20
CA LEU A 110 -12.22 -1.22 4.08
C LEU A 110 -13.56 -1.89 3.82
N LYS A 111 -14.28 -2.30 4.87
CA LYS A 111 -15.62 -2.88 4.76
C LYS A 111 -16.60 -1.92 4.10
N LYS A 112 -16.59 -0.64 4.48
CA LYS A 112 -17.44 0.40 3.85
C LYS A 112 -17.10 0.60 2.37
N VAL A 113 -15.81 0.70 2.05
CA VAL A 113 -15.33 0.86 0.66
C VAL A 113 -15.74 -0.36 -0.17
N ALA A 114 -15.44 -1.57 0.31
CA ALA A 114 -15.75 -2.80 -0.41
C ALA A 114 -17.27 -2.98 -0.58
N ALA A 115 -18.07 -2.74 0.45
CA ALA A 115 -19.52 -2.86 0.40
C ALA A 115 -20.15 -1.93 -0.65
N LEU A 116 -19.70 -0.67 -0.73
CA LEU A 116 -20.20 0.27 -1.73
C LEU A 116 -19.82 -0.15 -3.16
N GLU A 117 -18.58 -0.61 -3.37
CA GLU A 117 -18.10 -0.96 -4.71
C GLU A 117 -18.60 -2.33 -5.19
N ARG A 118 -18.87 -3.26 -4.28
CA ARG A 118 -19.41 -4.60 -4.59
C ARG A 118 -20.93 -4.62 -4.62
N GLY A 119 -21.58 -3.85 -3.75
CA GLY A 119 -23.01 -3.93 -3.44
C GLY A 119 -23.34 -4.93 -2.32
N ASP A 120 -22.35 -5.52 -1.66
CA ASP A 120 -22.46 -6.41 -0.50
C ASP A 120 -21.29 -6.19 0.48
N ALA A 121 -21.45 -6.67 1.72
CA ALA A 121 -20.45 -6.53 2.78
C ALA A 121 -19.73 -7.86 3.13
N GLU A 122 -19.79 -8.86 2.26
CA GLU A 122 -19.33 -10.22 2.57
C GLU A 122 -17.80 -10.36 2.46
N SER A 123 -17.13 -9.53 1.63
CA SER A 123 -15.70 -9.66 1.37
C SER A 123 -15.01 -8.32 1.17
N LEU A 124 -13.74 -8.23 1.53
CA LEU A 124 -12.88 -7.06 1.27
C LEU A 124 -12.35 -7.03 -0.17
N ALA A 125 -12.45 -8.13 -0.91
CA ALA A 125 -11.97 -8.20 -2.29
C ALA A 125 -12.85 -7.35 -3.21
N LEU A 126 -12.27 -6.32 -3.82
CA LEU A 126 -12.96 -5.54 -4.84
C LEU A 126 -13.17 -6.37 -6.12
N PRO A 127 -14.29 -6.15 -6.86
CA PRO A 127 -14.48 -6.75 -8.19
C PRO A 127 -13.30 -6.38 -9.11
N GLU A 128 -12.88 -7.31 -9.95
CA GLU A 128 -11.67 -7.15 -10.77
C GLU A 128 -11.72 -5.89 -11.65
N ASN A 129 -12.88 -5.58 -12.22
CA ASN A 129 -13.11 -4.39 -13.04
C ASN A 129 -13.19 -3.07 -12.23
N LYS A 130 -13.22 -3.15 -10.91
CA LYS A 130 -13.24 -2.01 -9.98
C LYS A 130 -11.91 -1.77 -9.29
N ARG A 131 -10.90 -2.60 -9.53
CA ARG A 131 -9.62 -2.54 -8.83
C ARG A 131 -8.65 -1.61 -9.55
N PHE A 132 -8.10 -0.65 -8.82
CA PHE A 132 -7.10 0.31 -9.33
C PHE A 132 -5.78 -0.37 -9.73
N ASP A 133 -5.42 -1.50 -9.12
CA ASP A 133 -4.20 -2.22 -9.46
C ASP A 133 -4.17 -2.70 -10.92
N SER A 134 -5.34 -2.85 -11.58
CA SER A 134 -5.44 -3.15 -13.01
C SER A 134 -4.77 -2.10 -13.90
N LEU A 135 -4.74 -0.84 -13.44
CA LEU A 135 -4.09 0.28 -14.14
C LEU A 135 -2.58 0.36 -13.85
N VAL A 136 -2.09 -0.35 -12.83
CA VAL A 136 -0.70 -0.23 -12.37
C VAL A 136 0.19 -1.24 -13.08
N SER A 137 1.29 -0.79 -13.65
CA SER A 137 2.26 -1.62 -14.35
C SER A 137 3.00 -2.61 -13.45
N SER A 138 3.68 -3.55 -14.08
CA SER A 138 4.73 -4.34 -13.44
C SER A 138 5.92 -3.47 -13.03
N ARG A 139 6.89 -4.08 -12.33
CA ARG A 139 8.09 -3.39 -11.80
C ARG A 139 8.91 -2.68 -12.89
N LYS A 140 9.01 -3.25 -14.08
CA LYS A 140 9.73 -2.69 -15.24
C LYS A 140 8.74 -2.33 -16.33
N PRO A 141 8.08 -1.17 -16.25
CA PRO A 141 6.94 -0.88 -17.14
C PRO A 141 7.31 -0.93 -18.62
N PHE A 142 8.51 -0.51 -18.98
CA PHE A 142 8.98 -0.44 -20.38
C PHE A 142 10.24 -1.29 -20.65
N GLY A 143 10.61 -2.19 -19.71
CA GLY A 143 11.77 -3.09 -19.85
C GLY A 143 13.07 -2.56 -19.25
N PHE A 144 13.21 -1.27 -19.00
CA PHE A 144 14.45 -0.65 -18.56
C PHE A 144 14.67 -0.76 -17.04
N THR A 145 15.93 -1.06 -16.65
CA THR A 145 16.36 -1.12 -15.26
C THR A 145 16.69 0.26 -14.70
N THR A 146 16.90 0.39 -13.39
CA THR A 146 17.37 1.65 -12.74
C THR A 146 18.74 2.11 -13.22
N LEU A 147 19.55 1.21 -13.74
CA LEU A 147 20.90 1.53 -14.25
C LEU A 147 20.88 2.13 -15.66
N PHE A 148 19.79 1.99 -16.37
CA PHE A 148 19.65 2.56 -17.70
C PHE A 148 19.75 4.08 -17.65
N LYS A 149 20.51 4.64 -18.62
CA LYS A 149 20.64 6.07 -18.87
C LYS A 149 20.37 6.34 -20.35
N GLY A 150 19.36 7.16 -20.61
CA GLY A 150 19.09 7.69 -21.93
C GLY A 150 20.11 8.77 -22.33
N SER A 151 20.13 9.13 -23.62
CA SER A 151 20.90 10.25 -24.15
C SER A 151 20.44 11.57 -23.52
N GLU A 152 21.38 12.50 -23.35
CA GLU A 152 21.07 13.87 -22.91
C GLU A 152 20.40 14.70 -24.04
N SER A 153 20.66 14.34 -25.29
CA SER A 153 20.11 15.00 -26.47
C SER A 153 19.06 14.15 -27.15
N GLU A 154 17.99 14.78 -27.56
CA GLU A 154 16.90 14.18 -28.34
C GLU A 154 17.31 14.01 -29.79
N SER A 155 17.01 12.87 -30.39
CA SER A 155 17.11 12.59 -31.83
C SER A 155 15.72 12.35 -32.44
N PRO A 156 15.54 12.56 -33.75
CA PRO A 156 14.25 12.28 -34.39
C PRO A 156 13.79 10.84 -34.17
N GLY A 157 12.60 10.68 -33.64
CA GLY A 157 12.01 9.36 -33.32
C GLY A 157 12.28 8.87 -31.91
N ASP A 158 13.02 9.60 -31.10
CA ASP A 158 13.26 9.25 -29.70
C ASP A 158 12.01 9.47 -28.84
N VAL A 159 12.00 8.79 -27.69
CA VAL A 159 11.00 8.96 -26.62
C VAL A 159 11.70 9.48 -25.38
N LEU A 160 11.00 10.33 -24.64
CA LEU A 160 11.46 10.86 -23.34
C LEU A 160 11.46 9.75 -22.28
N VAL A 161 12.55 9.57 -21.56
CA VAL A 161 12.71 8.57 -20.50
C VAL A 161 12.80 9.24 -19.14
N TYR A 162 11.85 8.97 -18.25
CA TYR A 162 11.98 9.30 -16.83
C TYR A 162 12.83 8.21 -16.15
N GLN A 163 13.99 8.59 -15.64
CA GLN A 163 15.00 7.69 -15.09
C GLN A 163 15.49 8.12 -13.71
N ASN A 164 16.30 7.29 -13.07
CA ASN A 164 16.92 7.66 -11.81
C ASN A 164 17.88 8.84 -12.00
N GLY A 165 17.61 9.94 -11.29
CA GLY A 165 18.41 11.16 -11.34
C GLY A 165 18.01 12.14 -12.44
N GLY A 166 16.87 11.96 -13.14
CA GLY A 166 16.38 12.95 -14.11
C GLY A 166 15.68 12.35 -15.31
N GLN A 167 15.96 12.91 -16.47
CA GLN A 167 15.38 12.55 -17.76
C GLN A 167 16.49 12.26 -18.78
N GLY A 168 16.13 11.58 -19.85
CA GLY A 168 16.98 11.31 -21.02
C GLY A 168 16.11 10.89 -22.19
N TYR A 169 16.73 10.52 -23.29
CA TYR A 169 16.05 10.10 -24.52
C TYR A 169 16.54 8.73 -24.97
N THR A 170 15.70 7.97 -25.66
CA THR A 170 16.08 6.69 -26.25
C THR A 170 15.28 6.43 -27.54
N PRO A 171 15.86 5.74 -28.54
CA PRO A 171 15.12 5.32 -29.71
C PRO A 171 13.86 4.53 -29.31
N ARG A 172 12.73 4.87 -29.92
CA ARG A 172 11.43 4.22 -29.64
C ARG A 172 11.48 2.71 -29.84
N GLU A 173 12.22 2.24 -30.82
CA GLU A 173 12.39 0.82 -31.13
C GLU A 173 13.15 0.03 -30.06
N SER A 174 13.85 0.70 -29.15
CA SER A 174 14.51 0.07 -28.00
C SER A 174 13.53 -0.34 -26.86
N VAL A 175 12.27 0.09 -26.94
CA VAL A 175 11.25 -0.20 -25.93
C VAL A 175 10.66 -1.57 -26.13
N GLU A 176 10.96 -2.51 -25.25
CA GLU A 176 10.55 -3.93 -25.38
C GLU A 176 9.17 -4.24 -24.82
N SER A 177 8.67 -3.43 -23.88
CA SER A 177 7.44 -3.73 -23.12
C SER A 177 6.48 -2.55 -23.16
N ASN A 178 5.16 -2.84 -23.15
CA ASN A 178 4.08 -1.85 -23.06
C ASN A 178 4.19 -0.71 -24.09
N VAL A 179 4.69 -1.00 -25.30
CA VAL A 179 4.88 -0.03 -26.40
C VAL A 179 3.59 0.78 -26.65
N HIS A 180 2.43 0.15 -26.48
CA HIS A 180 1.12 0.78 -26.66
C HIS A 180 0.83 1.91 -25.65
N LEU A 181 1.57 1.98 -24.53
CA LEU A 181 1.45 3.05 -23.54
C LEU A 181 2.29 4.28 -23.87
N ILE A 182 3.24 4.21 -24.81
CA ILE A 182 4.13 5.34 -25.14
C ILE A 182 3.30 6.58 -25.47
N ASP A 183 2.33 6.44 -26.39
CA ASP A 183 1.52 7.55 -26.90
C ASP A 183 0.21 7.78 -26.12
N LYS A 184 0.18 7.32 -24.87
CA LYS A 184 -0.99 7.50 -23.98
C LYS A 184 -0.65 8.45 -22.84
N TRP A 185 -1.65 9.16 -22.37
CA TRP A 185 -1.59 9.83 -21.08
C TRP A 185 -1.49 8.80 -19.95
N LYS A 186 -0.64 9.03 -18.99
CA LYS A 186 -0.35 8.12 -17.88
C LYS A 186 0.14 8.89 -16.67
N ILE A 187 0.30 8.21 -15.56
CA ILE A 187 0.89 8.75 -14.34
C ILE A 187 2.15 7.94 -14.03
N TYR A 188 3.20 8.62 -13.64
CA TYR A 188 4.40 8.02 -13.08
C TYR A 188 4.45 8.23 -11.58
N ILE A 189 4.82 7.18 -10.85
CA ILE A 189 4.99 7.22 -9.41
C ILE A 189 6.26 6.46 -9.02
N GLY A 190 7.09 7.03 -8.19
CA GLY A 190 8.31 6.36 -7.73
C GLY A 190 8.00 5.03 -7.05
N ARG A 191 8.73 4.00 -7.43
CA ARG A 191 8.58 2.64 -6.88
C ARG A 191 8.89 2.58 -5.38
N ALA A 192 9.83 3.39 -4.89
CA ALA A 192 10.13 3.53 -3.48
C ALA A 192 9.53 4.82 -2.93
N ALA A 193 8.72 4.71 -1.86
CA ALA A 193 8.21 5.89 -1.18
C ALA A 193 9.16 6.31 -0.06
N PRO A 194 9.47 7.61 0.08
CA PRO A 194 10.16 8.12 1.26
C PRO A 194 9.25 7.95 2.48
N GLY A 195 9.81 7.61 3.63
CA GLY A 195 9.07 7.66 4.90
C GLY A 195 8.96 6.39 5.70
N THR A 196 9.48 5.26 5.22
CA THR A 196 9.75 4.09 6.05
C THR A 196 11.23 4.07 6.43
N GLY A 197 11.73 5.21 6.92
CA GLY A 197 13.06 5.31 7.49
C GLY A 197 13.22 4.54 8.80
N ASN A 198 14.35 4.72 9.51
CA ASN A 198 14.61 4.07 10.82
C ASN A 198 13.69 4.58 11.94
N ARG A 199 12.77 5.50 11.66
CA ARG A 199 11.79 6.03 12.59
C ARG A 199 10.41 5.87 11.95
N ASP A 200 9.60 4.99 12.51
CA ASP A 200 8.18 4.89 12.19
C ASP A 200 7.48 6.11 12.82
N THR A 201 7.48 7.21 12.06
CA THR A 201 6.87 8.47 12.48
C THR A 201 5.61 8.71 11.67
N TYR A 202 4.47 8.62 12.31
CA TYR A 202 3.20 9.06 11.73
C TYR A 202 3.05 10.59 11.91
N PRO A 203 2.38 11.27 10.97
CA PRO A 203 1.78 10.75 9.73
C PRO A 203 2.80 10.44 8.64
N HIS A 204 2.52 9.38 7.86
CA HIS A 204 3.35 8.93 6.74
C HIS A 204 2.95 9.55 5.41
N ARG A 205 3.91 9.70 4.49
CA ARG A 205 3.64 10.11 3.12
C ARG A 205 3.03 9.00 2.26
N ILE A 206 3.33 7.74 2.53
CA ILE A 206 2.88 6.50 1.91
C ILE A 206 3.40 6.30 0.48
N LEU A 207 3.23 7.30 -0.39
CA LEU A 207 3.66 7.32 -1.79
C LEU A 207 4.69 8.41 -2.03
N SER A 208 5.55 8.23 -3.04
CA SER A 208 6.28 9.35 -3.65
C SER A 208 5.31 10.28 -4.37
N THR A 209 5.74 11.49 -4.73
CA THR A 209 4.88 12.42 -5.49
C THR A 209 4.64 11.86 -6.88
N PRO A 210 3.37 11.53 -7.23
CA PRO A 210 3.03 11.12 -8.57
C PRO A 210 2.96 12.34 -9.50
N PHE A 211 3.21 12.13 -10.80
CA PHE A 211 3.12 13.17 -11.82
C PHE A 211 2.58 12.61 -13.13
N VAL A 212 2.00 13.49 -13.94
CA VAL A 212 1.46 13.11 -15.26
C VAL A 212 2.62 12.89 -16.23
N GLY A 213 2.59 11.74 -16.91
CA GLY A 213 3.44 11.41 -18.04
C GLY A 213 2.71 11.69 -19.34
N GLU A 214 3.31 12.52 -20.19
CA GLU A 214 2.74 12.90 -21.49
C GLU A 214 2.91 11.77 -22.54
N PRO A 215 2.12 11.77 -23.63
CA PRO A 215 2.40 10.97 -24.82
C PRO A 215 3.85 11.19 -25.30
N GLY A 216 4.48 10.14 -25.84
CA GLY A 216 5.90 10.17 -26.22
C GLY A 216 6.86 9.94 -25.05
N SER A 217 6.37 9.55 -23.88
CA SER A 217 7.23 9.30 -22.71
C SER A 217 7.15 7.86 -22.20
N ILE A 218 8.25 7.43 -21.58
CA ILE A 218 8.41 6.14 -20.89
C ILE A 218 9.12 6.34 -19.53
N SER A 219 9.31 5.28 -18.78
CA SER A 219 10.12 5.31 -17.55
C SER A 219 10.96 4.04 -17.37
N THR A 220 12.03 4.16 -16.60
CA THR A 220 12.75 3.00 -16.08
C THR A 220 12.00 2.39 -14.89
N GLU A 221 12.50 1.29 -14.32
CA GLU A 221 11.95 0.67 -13.10
C GLU A 221 12.05 1.54 -11.84
N THR A 222 12.60 2.76 -11.96
CA THR A 222 12.55 3.79 -10.91
C THR A 222 11.11 4.21 -10.62
N TYR A 223 10.26 4.16 -11.65
CA TYR A 223 8.85 4.51 -11.56
C TYR A 223 7.96 3.34 -11.99
N LEU A 224 6.79 3.26 -11.39
CA LEU A 224 5.65 2.53 -11.93
C LEU A 224 4.89 3.44 -12.88
N CYS A 225 4.29 2.84 -13.89
CA CYS A 225 3.39 3.49 -14.84
C CYS A 225 1.96 3.13 -14.49
N ILE A 226 1.07 4.11 -14.41
CA ILE A 226 -0.36 3.95 -14.13
C ILE A 226 -1.14 4.51 -15.31
N GLY A 227 -2.01 3.72 -15.89
CA GLY A 227 -2.79 4.06 -17.07
C GLY A 227 -3.08 2.85 -17.96
N PRO A 228 -3.55 3.08 -19.19
CA PRO A 228 -3.64 4.36 -19.92
C PRO A 228 -4.85 5.22 -19.55
N PHE A 229 -4.73 6.53 -19.78
CA PHE A 229 -5.86 7.47 -19.75
C PHE A 229 -6.12 8.05 -21.14
N LYS A 230 -7.40 8.36 -21.44
CA LYS A 230 -7.82 8.86 -22.78
C LYS A 230 -7.40 10.30 -23.03
N SER A 231 -7.19 11.10 -21.95
CA SER A 231 -6.85 12.53 -22.07
C SER A 231 -6.01 12.98 -20.87
N LYS A 232 -5.37 14.15 -21.00
CA LYS A 232 -4.66 14.82 -19.90
C LYS A 232 -5.59 15.02 -18.70
N LYS A 233 -6.83 15.48 -18.94
CA LYS A 233 -7.83 15.71 -17.89
C LYS A 233 -8.13 14.46 -17.07
N GLN A 234 -8.24 13.28 -17.74
CA GLN A 234 -8.44 12.02 -17.02
C GLN A 234 -7.20 11.62 -16.19
N ALA A 235 -6.00 11.81 -16.72
CA ALA A 235 -4.78 11.57 -15.98
C ALA A 235 -4.64 12.50 -14.76
N GLU A 236 -5.00 13.78 -14.91
CA GLU A 236 -5.01 14.75 -13.80
C GLU A 236 -6.05 14.40 -12.74
N SER A 237 -7.24 13.94 -13.14
CA SER A 237 -8.26 13.42 -12.23
C SER A 237 -7.77 12.21 -11.43
N ALA A 238 -7.17 11.23 -12.09
CA ALA A 238 -6.59 10.07 -11.41
C ALA A 238 -5.38 10.46 -10.53
N LEU A 239 -4.63 11.49 -10.90
CA LEU A 239 -3.55 12.05 -10.12
C LEU A 239 -4.05 12.67 -8.82
N SER A 240 -5.14 13.47 -8.86
CA SER A 240 -5.74 14.06 -7.65
C SER A 240 -6.23 12.96 -6.71
N TYR A 241 -6.87 11.91 -7.25
CA TYR A 241 -7.31 10.74 -6.48
C TYR A 241 -6.15 10.04 -5.75
N LEU A 242 -5.00 9.84 -6.41
CA LEU A 242 -3.80 9.25 -5.78
C LEU A 242 -3.22 10.13 -4.67
N ARG A 243 -3.47 11.43 -4.69
CA ARG A 243 -3.04 12.38 -3.66
C ARG A 243 -3.95 12.41 -2.45
N CYS A 244 -5.20 11.94 -2.55
CA CYS A 244 -6.13 11.88 -1.45
C CYS A 244 -5.59 10.98 -0.31
N ARG A 245 -5.87 11.38 0.93
CA ARG A 245 -5.45 10.65 2.12
C ARG A 245 -6.10 9.28 2.21
N LEU A 246 -7.42 9.18 1.91
CA LEU A 246 -8.11 7.88 1.92
C LEU A 246 -7.46 6.90 0.94
N THR A 247 -7.20 7.30 -0.31
CA THR A 247 -6.55 6.45 -1.31
C THR A 247 -5.21 5.93 -0.80
N ARG A 248 -4.40 6.80 -0.21
CA ARG A 248 -3.09 6.42 0.35
C ARG A 248 -3.21 5.59 1.62
N PHE A 249 -4.25 5.79 2.42
CA PHE A 249 -4.54 4.95 3.57
C PHE A 249 -4.88 3.51 3.14
N LEU A 250 -5.73 3.34 2.13
CA LEU A 250 -6.03 2.02 1.57
C LEU A 250 -4.77 1.31 1.04
N ILE A 251 -3.88 2.06 0.38
CA ILE A 251 -2.56 1.53 -0.04
C ILE A 251 -1.72 1.10 1.17
N LEU A 252 -1.71 1.90 2.24
CA LEU A 252 -0.95 1.59 3.45
C LEU A 252 -1.39 0.27 4.08
N LEU A 253 -2.69 0.00 4.11
CA LEU A 253 -3.25 -1.23 4.72
C LEU A 253 -2.73 -2.51 4.05
N HIS A 254 -2.31 -2.43 2.80
CA HIS A 254 -1.71 -3.54 2.06
C HIS A 254 -0.18 -3.43 1.93
N LYS A 255 0.44 -2.30 2.33
CA LYS A 255 1.85 -2.01 2.02
C LYS A 255 2.82 -2.58 3.08
N PRO A 256 3.60 -3.62 2.74
CA PRO A 256 4.49 -4.29 3.70
C PRO A 256 5.81 -3.55 3.96
N SER A 257 6.23 -2.69 3.04
CA SER A 257 7.57 -2.08 3.05
C SER A 257 7.58 -0.73 2.34
N GLN A 258 8.76 -0.16 2.16
CA GLN A 258 8.93 1.06 1.36
C GLN A 258 8.58 0.87 -0.12
N ASP A 259 8.62 -0.37 -0.64
CA ASP A 259 8.32 -0.64 -2.04
C ASP A 259 6.83 -0.50 -2.32
N THR A 260 6.52 0.24 -3.36
CA THR A 260 5.16 0.38 -3.90
C THR A 260 5.10 -0.47 -5.15
N THR A 261 4.41 -1.61 -5.06
CA THR A 261 4.20 -2.54 -6.18
C THR A 261 2.74 -2.52 -6.60
N ARG A 262 2.40 -3.07 -7.77
CA ARG A 262 1.01 -3.24 -8.22
C ARG A 262 0.10 -3.80 -7.12
N ARG A 263 0.57 -4.80 -6.37
CA ARG A 263 -0.21 -5.49 -5.34
C ARG A 263 -0.73 -4.58 -4.23
N VAL A 264 -0.02 -3.51 -3.86
CA VAL A 264 -0.46 -2.63 -2.77
C VAL A 264 -1.69 -1.79 -3.13
N TYR A 265 -2.10 -1.74 -4.39
CA TYR A 265 -3.29 -1.04 -4.86
C TYR A 265 -4.56 -1.91 -4.89
N THR A 266 -4.49 -3.17 -4.43
CA THR A 266 -5.61 -4.13 -4.52
C THR A 266 -6.85 -3.67 -3.76
N PHE A 267 -6.70 -2.95 -2.64
CA PHE A 267 -7.80 -2.38 -1.86
C PHE A 267 -8.29 -1.02 -2.37
N VAL A 268 -7.65 -0.47 -3.41
CA VAL A 268 -8.01 0.83 -3.96
C VAL A 268 -9.00 0.64 -5.10
N PRO A 269 -10.22 1.19 -5.00
CA PRO A 269 -11.16 1.14 -6.11
C PRO A 269 -10.80 2.12 -7.22
N THR A 270 -11.15 1.79 -8.46
CA THR A 270 -11.15 2.75 -9.56
C THR A 270 -12.30 3.75 -9.40
N GLN A 271 -12.13 4.93 -9.96
CA GLN A 271 -13.14 5.98 -9.98
C GLN A 271 -13.46 6.40 -11.41
N GLU A 272 -14.47 7.25 -11.57
CA GLU A 272 -14.70 7.98 -12.83
C GLU A 272 -13.74 9.17 -12.90
N TRP A 273 -12.97 9.26 -13.97
CA TRP A 273 -11.94 10.28 -14.15
C TRP A 273 -12.52 11.52 -14.84
N THR A 274 -13.51 12.19 -14.21
CA THR A 274 -14.24 13.32 -14.78
C THR A 274 -13.89 14.68 -14.17
N GLY A 275 -13.44 14.70 -12.91
CA GLY A 275 -13.11 15.90 -12.15
C GLY A 275 -11.98 15.70 -11.17
N GLU A 276 -11.61 16.74 -10.45
CA GLU A 276 -10.64 16.64 -9.36
C GLU A 276 -11.28 15.93 -8.16
N TRP A 277 -10.54 15.03 -7.56
CA TRP A 277 -10.90 14.32 -6.33
C TRP A 277 -10.28 15.00 -5.12
N THR A 278 -11.07 15.20 -4.09
CA THR A 278 -10.61 15.70 -2.78
C THR A 278 -10.78 14.64 -1.69
N ASP A 279 -10.16 14.85 -0.54
CA ASP A 279 -10.36 14.00 0.63
C ASP A 279 -11.83 13.99 1.05
N GLN A 280 -12.50 15.16 1.02
CA GLN A 280 -13.90 15.30 1.40
C GLN A 280 -14.84 14.51 0.49
N ASP A 281 -14.63 14.56 -0.84
CA ASP A 281 -15.44 13.79 -1.80
C ASP A 281 -15.41 12.29 -1.50
N LEU A 282 -14.23 11.77 -1.13
CA LEU A 282 -14.06 10.35 -0.83
C LEU A 282 -14.64 9.99 0.55
N TYR A 283 -14.49 10.85 1.56
CA TYR A 283 -15.07 10.62 2.88
C TYR A 283 -16.60 10.57 2.81
N GLU A 284 -17.22 11.51 2.07
CA GLU A 284 -18.66 11.53 1.82
C GLU A 284 -19.12 10.32 1.00
N LYS A 285 -18.42 10.02 -0.09
CA LYS A 285 -18.75 8.88 -0.96
C LYS A 285 -18.84 7.56 -0.18
N TYR A 286 -17.91 7.33 0.74
CA TYR A 286 -17.83 6.07 1.49
C TYR A 286 -18.49 6.15 2.88
N GLY A 287 -19.14 7.26 3.21
CA GLY A 287 -19.87 7.46 4.48
C GLY A 287 -18.99 7.24 5.70
N LEU A 288 -17.78 7.82 5.69
CA LEU A 288 -16.85 7.69 6.80
C LEU A 288 -17.31 8.53 8.00
N SER A 289 -17.14 8.00 9.22
CA SER A 289 -17.40 8.75 10.45
C SER A 289 -16.23 9.70 10.77
N ASP A 290 -16.48 10.67 11.65
CA ASP A 290 -15.45 11.63 12.11
C ASP A 290 -14.27 10.89 12.78
N GLU A 291 -14.52 9.78 13.49
CA GLU A 291 -13.49 8.95 14.11
C GLU A 291 -12.63 8.23 13.05
N GLU A 292 -13.25 7.70 11.99
CA GLU A 292 -12.53 7.06 10.88
C GLU A 292 -11.69 8.08 10.09
N ILE A 293 -12.24 9.27 9.85
CA ILE A 293 -11.53 10.39 9.22
C ILE A 293 -10.34 10.81 10.09
N ALA A 294 -10.53 10.95 11.39
CA ALA A 294 -9.46 11.32 12.32
C ALA A 294 -8.31 10.29 12.32
N VAL A 295 -8.61 9.01 12.19
CA VAL A 295 -7.58 7.95 12.04
C VAL A 295 -6.80 8.13 10.72
N ILE A 296 -7.50 8.30 9.60
CA ILE A 296 -6.85 8.52 8.29
C ILE A 296 -5.92 9.73 8.36
N GLU A 297 -6.39 10.84 8.89
CA GLU A 297 -5.62 12.10 8.96
C GLU A 297 -4.43 12.04 9.94
N ARG A 298 -4.55 11.26 11.00
CA ARG A 298 -3.46 10.98 11.94
C ARG A 298 -2.37 10.11 11.32
N VAL A 299 -2.77 9.18 10.44
CA VAL A 299 -1.87 8.19 9.84
C VAL A 299 -1.23 8.71 8.55
N VAL A 300 -1.98 9.47 7.73
CA VAL A 300 -1.56 9.87 6.39
C VAL A 300 -1.31 11.37 6.30
N ARG A 301 -0.06 11.75 5.98
CA ARG A 301 0.31 13.15 5.76
C ARG A 301 -0.39 13.72 4.53
N PRO A 302 -0.84 14.99 4.55
CA PRO A 302 -1.32 15.67 3.35
C PRO A 302 -0.28 15.63 2.21
N MET A 303 -0.75 15.56 0.97
CA MET A 303 0.10 15.65 -0.21
C MET A 303 -0.41 16.81 -1.09
N ASN A 304 0.15 17.99 -0.91
CA ASN A 304 -0.19 19.16 -1.71
C ASN A 304 0.38 19.03 -3.12
N GLY A 305 -0.27 19.65 -4.10
CA GLY A 305 0.00 19.49 -5.54
C GLY A 305 1.34 20.05 -6.05
N THR A 306 2.13 20.72 -5.23
CA THR A 306 3.41 21.33 -5.63
C THR A 306 4.50 21.00 -4.62
N ASN A 307 5.52 20.37 -5.10
CA ASN A 307 6.90 20.57 -4.71
C ASN A 307 7.66 20.96 -5.95
#